data_d11ff288da937d9ac747ca20422e5ab0
#
_entry.id   d11ff288da937d9ac747ca20422e5ab0
#
_cell.length_a   1.000
_cell.length_b   1.000
_cell.length_c   1.000
_cell.angle_alpha   90.00
_cell.angle_beta   90.00
_cell.angle_gamma   90.00
#
_symmetry.space_group_name_H-M   'P 1'
#
loop_
_entity.id
_entity.type
_entity.pdbx_description
1 polymer ?
#
loop_
_entity_poly.entity_id
_entity_poly.type
_entity_poly.pdbx_seq_one_letter_code
_entity_poly.pdbx_strand_id
1 'polypeptide(L)'
;MTQKVLFITSNVGVEHDELIHPLHFLQSKGIEASDVRTVKMDSDSAASYPPDVDLDHVHYDDYDLLIIPGGAVNTDLLRQHPKALEIIQSFSKQAKPIAVICYAPWVLINAERIQAKHLTSHQSIRLDLENAGAIWVDEAVHTCNAGGWTLISSRNPEDLPAFNQAILKELESNSSV
;
A
#
# COMPACT_ATOMS: atom_id res chain seq x y z
N MET A 1 -12.69 -14.49 12.73
CA MET A 1 -13.27 -13.44 11.84
C MET A 1 -12.48 -13.44 10.54
N THR A 2 -13.11 -13.17 9.41
CA THR A 2 -12.41 -13.07 8.12
C THR A 2 -11.57 -11.79 8.12
N GLN A 3 -10.29 -11.90 7.76
CA GLN A 3 -9.41 -10.74 7.65
C GLN A 3 -9.79 -9.89 6.44
N LYS A 4 -9.64 -8.58 6.59
CA LYS A 4 -9.99 -7.60 5.56
C LYS A 4 -8.78 -6.75 5.18
N VAL A 5 -8.52 -6.65 3.89
CA VAL A 5 -7.42 -5.86 3.34
C VAL A 5 -7.95 -4.72 2.48
N LEU A 6 -7.47 -3.53 2.75
CA LEU A 6 -7.82 -2.31 2.04
C LEU A 6 -6.73 -1.95 1.03
N PHE A 7 -7.12 -1.76 -0.23
CA PHE A 7 -6.27 -1.12 -1.25
C PHE A 7 -6.72 0.33 -1.43
N ILE A 8 -5.81 1.28 -1.41
CA ILE A 8 -6.12 2.66 -1.76
C ILE A 8 -5.36 3.08 -3.02
N THR A 9 -6.09 3.67 -3.97
CA THR A 9 -5.54 4.13 -5.24
C THR A 9 -6.12 5.50 -5.61
N SER A 10 -5.43 6.21 -6.51
CA SER A 10 -6.02 7.34 -7.23
C SER A 10 -6.84 6.83 -8.42
N ASN A 11 -7.44 7.75 -9.19
CA ASN A 11 -8.27 7.36 -10.34
C ASN A 11 -7.50 6.92 -11.56
N VAL A 12 -6.26 7.36 -11.69
CA VAL A 12 -5.45 7.16 -12.89
C VAL A 12 -4.02 6.78 -12.53
N GLY A 13 -3.38 6.06 -13.43
CA GLY A 13 -1.95 5.80 -13.38
C GLY A 13 -1.49 4.78 -12.33
N VAL A 14 -2.41 3.98 -11.78
CA VAL A 14 -2.03 2.83 -10.96
C VAL A 14 -1.33 1.79 -11.84
N GLU A 15 -0.26 1.19 -11.33
CA GLU A 15 0.36 0.05 -11.99
C GLU A 15 -0.56 -1.17 -11.85
N HIS A 16 -1.09 -1.64 -12.99
CA HIS A 16 -2.14 -2.66 -13.04
C HIS A 16 -1.77 -3.92 -12.26
N ASP A 17 -0.58 -4.45 -12.50
CA ASP A 17 -0.17 -5.72 -11.90
C ASP A 17 0.03 -5.60 -10.38
N GLU A 18 0.46 -4.44 -9.91
CA GLU A 18 0.64 -4.16 -8.48
C GLU A 18 -0.68 -4.03 -7.70
N LEU A 19 -1.78 -3.76 -8.40
CA LEU A 19 -3.13 -3.82 -7.84
C LEU A 19 -3.72 -5.23 -7.95
N ILE A 20 -3.76 -5.78 -9.16
CA ILE A 20 -4.56 -6.97 -9.48
C ILE A 20 -3.93 -8.26 -8.93
N HIS A 21 -2.60 -8.41 -8.99
CA HIS A 21 -1.94 -9.61 -8.50
C HIS A 21 -2.11 -9.80 -6.97
N PRO A 22 -1.82 -8.81 -6.12
CA PRO A 22 -2.07 -8.94 -4.68
C PRO A 22 -3.56 -9.14 -4.36
N LEU A 23 -4.46 -8.43 -5.04
CA LEU A 23 -5.90 -8.54 -4.85
C LEU A 23 -6.38 -9.99 -5.10
N HIS A 24 -6.09 -10.54 -6.26
CA HIS A 24 -6.48 -11.92 -6.59
C HIS A 24 -5.78 -12.96 -5.73
N PHE A 25 -4.50 -12.74 -5.39
CA PHE A 25 -3.77 -13.63 -4.49
C PHE A 25 -4.45 -13.73 -3.12
N LEU A 26 -4.78 -12.60 -2.51
CA LEU A 26 -5.45 -12.57 -1.20
C LEU A 26 -6.86 -13.17 -1.26
N GLN A 27 -7.64 -12.86 -2.29
CA GLN A 27 -8.95 -13.45 -2.51
C GLN A 27 -8.86 -14.98 -2.65
N SER A 28 -7.85 -15.50 -3.34
CA SER A 28 -7.60 -16.94 -3.47
C SER A 28 -7.28 -17.64 -2.14
N LYS A 29 -6.85 -16.87 -1.12
CA LYS A 29 -6.60 -17.33 0.25
C LYS A 29 -7.81 -17.15 1.19
N GLY A 30 -8.96 -16.71 0.66
CA GLY A 30 -10.16 -16.45 1.44
C GLY A 30 -10.13 -15.16 2.27
N ILE A 31 -9.22 -14.24 1.94
CA ILE A 31 -9.10 -12.92 2.57
C ILE A 31 -10.00 -11.95 1.82
N GLU A 32 -10.80 -11.17 2.53
CA GLU A 32 -11.62 -10.12 1.94
C GLU A 32 -10.73 -8.91 1.56
N ALA A 33 -10.64 -8.60 0.29
CA ALA A 33 -9.82 -7.53 -0.23
C ALA A 33 -10.66 -6.56 -1.06
N SER A 34 -10.62 -5.28 -0.69
CA SER A 34 -11.41 -4.19 -1.29
C SER A 34 -10.51 -3.10 -1.87
N ASP A 35 -10.79 -2.64 -3.08
CA ASP A 35 -10.15 -1.49 -3.72
C ASP A 35 -10.99 -0.22 -3.52
N VAL A 36 -10.34 0.83 -3.06
CA VAL A 36 -10.96 2.12 -2.76
C VAL A 36 -10.21 3.24 -3.45
N ARG A 37 -10.92 4.07 -4.19
CA ARG A 37 -10.34 5.15 -5.02
C ARG A 37 -10.75 6.53 -4.62
N THR A 38 -9.95 7.51 -5.03
CA THR A 38 -10.11 8.93 -4.66
C THR A 38 -11.28 9.62 -5.32
N VAL A 39 -11.74 9.19 -6.52
CA VAL A 39 -12.88 9.81 -7.26
C VAL A 39 -13.48 8.82 -8.27
N LYS A 40 -14.68 9.11 -8.77
CA LYS A 40 -15.32 8.39 -9.87
C LYS A 40 -14.49 8.45 -11.14
N MET A 41 -14.38 7.32 -11.81
CA MET A 41 -13.70 7.19 -13.09
C MET A 41 -14.29 8.11 -14.15
N ASP A 42 -13.42 8.90 -14.76
CA ASP A 42 -13.59 9.35 -16.12
C ASP A 42 -12.49 8.74 -16.98
N SER A 43 -12.86 7.77 -17.66
CA SER A 43 -12.51 6.93 -18.78
C SER A 43 -11.14 6.98 -19.47
N ASP A 44 -11.02 6.15 -20.46
CA ASP A 44 -10.14 6.06 -21.63
C ASP A 44 -8.73 5.50 -21.44
N SER A 45 -8.50 4.62 -20.49
CA SER A 45 -7.34 3.75 -20.56
C SER A 45 -7.70 2.29 -20.32
N ALA A 46 -6.99 1.42 -21.03
CA ALA A 46 -7.18 -0.02 -21.02
C ALA A 46 -7.38 -0.58 -19.60
N ALA A 47 -8.41 -1.42 -19.44
CA ALA A 47 -8.73 -2.16 -18.22
C ALA A 47 -8.93 -1.31 -16.95
N SER A 48 -10.05 -0.60 -16.89
CA SER A 48 -10.49 0.00 -15.63
C SER A 48 -11.03 -1.06 -14.69
N TYR A 49 -10.39 -1.26 -13.58
CA TYR A 49 -10.95 -2.04 -12.47
C TYR A 49 -11.86 -1.11 -11.65
N PRO A 50 -13.17 -1.38 -11.55
CA PRO A 50 -14.06 -0.50 -10.80
C PRO A 50 -13.73 -0.58 -9.30
N PRO A 51 -13.68 0.56 -8.58
CA PRO A 51 -13.49 0.55 -7.13
C PRO A 51 -14.73 0.01 -6.42
N ASP A 52 -14.51 -0.62 -5.27
CA ASP A 52 -15.61 -1.08 -4.43
C ASP A 52 -16.29 0.09 -3.71
N VAL A 53 -15.51 1.08 -3.27
CA VAL A 53 -15.98 2.26 -2.51
C VAL A 53 -15.15 3.50 -2.87
N ASP A 54 -15.74 4.67 -2.74
CA ASP A 54 -15.05 5.97 -2.80
C ASP A 54 -14.22 6.17 -1.52
N LEU A 55 -13.03 6.75 -1.67
CA LEU A 55 -12.09 6.99 -0.56
C LEU A 55 -12.70 7.83 0.57
N ASP A 56 -13.57 8.78 0.24
CA ASP A 56 -14.23 9.64 1.24
C ASP A 56 -15.29 8.92 2.07
N HIS A 57 -15.75 7.75 1.61
CA HIS A 57 -16.82 6.98 2.25
C HIS A 57 -16.35 5.64 2.85
N VAL A 58 -15.06 5.33 2.80
CA VAL A 58 -14.55 4.07 3.35
C VAL A 58 -14.50 4.09 4.87
N HIS A 59 -15.00 3.03 5.49
CA HIS A 59 -14.83 2.75 6.92
C HIS A 59 -13.53 1.97 7.14
N TYR A 60 -12.40 2.65 7.05
CA TYR A 60 -11.07 2.04 7.04
C TYR A 60 -10.68 1.36 8.37
N ASP A 61 -11.34 1.67 9.46
CA ASP A 61 -11.11 1.01 10.76
C ASP A 61 -11.52 -0.48 10.75
N ASP A 62 -12.39 -0.88 9.81
CA ASP A 62 -12.84 -2.27 9.64
C ASP A 62 -11.80 -3.19 8.99
N TYR A 63 -10.66 -2.63 8.54
CA TYR A 63 -9.63 -3.36 7.82
C TYR A 63 -8.41 -3.64 8.69
N ASP A 64 -7.75 -4.77 8.41
CA ASP A 64 -6.61 -5.29 9.19
C ASP A 64 -5.26 -4.90 8.59
N LEU A 65 -5.19 -4.65 7.28
CA LEU A 65 -3.98 -4.29 6.57
C LEU A 65 -4.29 -3.33 5.40
N LEU A 66 -3.39 -2.37 5.17
CA LEU A 66 -3.47 -1.42 4.07
C LEU A 66 -2.43 -1.77 2.99
N ILE A 67 -2.84 -1.81 1.72
CA ILE A 67 -1.95 -1.94 0.56
C ILE A 67 -2.04 -0.68 -0.30
N ILE A 68 -0.89 -0.15 -0.68
CA ILE A 68 -0.79 0.97 -1.61
C ILE A 68 0.01 0.51 -2.84
N PRO A 69 -0.65 0.26 -3.98
CA PRO A 69 0.01 -0.02 -5.25
C PRO A 69 0.79 1.19 -5.74
N GLY A 70 1.73 0.94 -6.63
CA GLY A 70 2.55 1.97 -7.25
C GLY A 70 1.92 2.60 -8.50
N GLY A 71 2.80 3.00 -9.42
CA GLY A 71 2.50 3.90 -10.52
C GLY A 71 2.82 5.35 -10.13
N ALA A 72 3.71 6.00 -10.85
CA ALA A 72 4.18 7.34 -10.49
C ALA A 72 3.05 8.37 -10.45
N VAL A 73 2.12 8.33 -11.41
CA VAL A 73 0.95 9.23 -11.45
C VAL A 73 -0.03 8.91 -10.34
N ASN A 74 -0.34 7.62 -10.12
CA ASN A 74 -1.19 7.18 -9.02
C ASN A 74 -0.71 7.72 -7.67
N THR A 75 0.56 7.52 -7.37
CA THR A 75 1.13 7.89 -6.07
C THR A 75 1.30 9.40 -5.91
N ASP A 76 1.62 10.13 -6.99
CA ASP A 76 1.69 11.59 -6.93
C ASP A 76 0.31 12.23 -6.66
N LEU A 77 -0.75 11.70 -7.23
CA LEU A 77 -2.11 12.14 -6.93
C LEU A 77 -2.53 11.75 -5.51
N LEU A 78 -2.25 10.50 -5.12
CA LEU A 78 -2.66 9.97 -3.82
C LEU A 78 -1.97 10.70 -2.65
N ARG A 79 -0.69 11.06 -2.79
CA ARG A 79 0.09 11.78 -1.75
C ARG A 79 -0.46 13.18 -1.45
N GLN A 80 -1.27 13.75 -2.32
CA GLN A 80 -1.90 15.05 -2.16
C GLN A 80 -3.32 14.96 -1.57
N HIS A 81 -3.88 13.75 -1.46
CA HIS A 81 -5.26 13.55 -1.02
C HIS A 81 -5.36 13.45 0.51
N PRO A 82 -6.01 14.41 1.21
CA PRO A 82 -6.02 14.43 2.68
C PRO A 82 -6.55 13.16 3.32
N LYS A 83 -7.58 12.53 2.73
CA LYS A 83 -8.16 11.29 3.25
C LYS A 83 -7.21 10.10 3.13
N ALA A 84 -6.42 10.01 2.07
CA ALA A 84 -5.40 8.98 1.93
C ALA A 84 -4.33 9.10 3.02
N LEU A 85 -3.88 10.33 3.30
CA LEU A 85 -2.91 10.59 4.36
C LEU A 85 -3.48 10.28 5.75
N GLU A 86 -4.75 10.62 5.99
CA GLU A 86 -5.47 10.28 7.23
C GLU A 86 -5.52 8.76 7.45
N ILE A 87 -5.85 7.99 6.43
CA ILE A 87 -5.91 6.52 6.49
C ILE A 87 -4.54 5.94 6.86
N ILE A 88 -3.47 6.37 6.18
CA ILE A 88 -2.10 5.92 6.46
C ILE A 88 -1.69 6.23 7.90
N GLN A 89 -1.98 7.46 8.36
CA GLN A 89 -1.70 7.86 9.73
C GLN A 89 -2.49 7.04 10.75
N SER A 90 -3.74 6.73 10.46
CA SER A 90 -4.61 5.92 11.32
C SER A 90 -4.09 4.48 11.44
N PHE A 91 -3.77 3.82 10.31
CA PHE A 91 -3.21 2.46 10.33
C PHE A 91 -1.93 2.39 11.16
N SER A 92 -0.99 3.30 10.94
CA SER A 92 0.26 3.33 11.69
C SER A 92 0.07 3.60 13.19
N LYS A 93 -0.86 4.50 13.56
CA LYS A 93 -1.18 4.77 14.99
C LYS A 93 -1.85 3.59 15.69
N GLN A 94 -2.65 2.82 14.95
CA GLN A 94 -3.31 1.60 15.46
C GLN A 94 -2.41 0.37 15.40
N ALA A 95 -1.13 0.52 15.03
CA ALA A 95 -0.17 -0.57 14.82
C ALA A 95 -0.63 -1.59 13.76
N LYS A 96 -1.53 -1.21 12.86
CA LYS A 96 -1.94 -2.03 11.72
C LYS A 96 -0.89 -1.97 10.61
N PRO A 97 -0.59 -3.10 9.94
CA PRO A 97 0.43 -3.15 8.91
C PRO A 97 0.05 -2.38 7.65
N ILE A 98 1.06 -1.80 7.02
CA ILE A 98 0.96 -1.11 5.73
C ILE A 98 1.94 -1.76 4.76
N ALA A 99 1.48 -2.13 3.57
CA ALA A 99 2.29 -2.68 2.50
C ALA A 99 2.32 -1.72 1.30
N VAL A 100 3.51 -1.43 0.82
CA VAL A 100 3.75 -0.46 -0.27
C VAL A 100 4.67 -1.05 -1.34
N ILE A 101 4.46 -0.72 -2.60
CA ILE A 101 5.31 -1.21 -3.69
C ILE A 101 5.64 -0.09 -4.67
N CYS A 102 6.84 -0.16 -5.27
CA CYS A 102 7.28 0.70 -6.37
C CYS A 102 7.38 2.18 -5.95
N TYR A 103 6.51 3.04 -6.48
CA TYR A 103 6.45 4.47 -6.16
C TYR A 103 5.60 4.77 -4.90
N ALA A 104 4.88 3.80 -4.37
CA ALA A 104 3.97 4.01 -3.24
C ALA A 104 4.61 4.62 -1.98
N PRO A 105 5.90 4.36 -1.64
CA PRO A 105 6.54 5.03 -0.51
C PRO A 105 6.53 6.56 -0.54
N TRP A 106 6.35 7.21 -1.70
CA TRP A 106 6.16 8.66 -1.76
C TRP A 106 4.98 9.14 -0.89
N VAL A 107 3.91 8.35 -0.84
CA VAL A 107 2.73 8.72 -0.04
C VAL A 107 3.04 8.73 1.45
N LEU A 108 3.96 7.85 1.90
CA LEU A 108 4.41 7.81 3.30
C LEU A 108 5.18 9.07 3.71
N ILE A 109 5.89 9.73 2.77
CA ILE A 109 6.58 11.00 3.02
C ILE A 109 5.54 12.06 3.43
N ASN A 110 4.49 12.23 2.63
CA ASN A 110 3.44 13.22 2.90
C ASN A 110 2.59 12.87 4.14
N ALA A 111 2.43 11.59 4.43
CA ALA A 111 1.78 11.14 5.66
C ALA A 111 2.66 11.26 6.91
N GLU A 112 3.93 11.69 6.78
CA GLU A 112 4.91 11.79 7.87
C GLU A 112 5.12 10.46 8.61
N ARG A 113 5.22 9.35 7.84
CA ARG A 113 5.36 7.98 8.36
C ARG A 113 6.56 7.23 7.79
N ILE A 114 7.55 7.96 7.27
CA ILE A 114 8.73 7.39 6.61
C ILE A 114 9.99 7.41 7.48
N GLN A 115 10.09 8.36 8.40
CA GLN A 115 11.32 8.60 9.19
C GLN A 115 11.75 7.36 9.96
N ALA A 116 13.02 7.02 9.88
CA ALA A 116 13.67 5.86 10.50
C ALA A 116 13.13 4.49 10.05
N LYS A 117 12.29 4.43 9.02
CA LYS A 117 11.87 3.18 8.40
C LYS A 117 12.98 2.64 7.50
N HIS A 118 13.26 1.34 7.64
CA HIS A 118 14.02 0.60 6.64
C HIS A 118 13.03 0.14 5.57
N LEU A 119 13.30 0.45 4.32
CA LEU A 119 12.39 0.10 3.23
C LEU A 119 13.10 0.02 1.87
N THR A 120 12.44 -0.62 0.94
CA THR A 120 12.78 -0.58 -0.48
C THR A 120 11.68 0.09 -1.29
N SER A 121 11.97 0.39 -2.54
CA SER A 121 11.07 1.07 -3.47
C SER A 121 11.56 0.91 -4.91
N HIS A 122 10.83 1.47 -5.86
CA HIS A 122 11.42 1.76 -7.17
C HIS A 122 12.68 2.63 -6.99
N GLN A 123 13.75 2.26 -7.66
CA GLN A 123 15.07 2.87 -7.47
C GLN A 123 15.09 4.38 -7.72
N SER A 124 14.27 4.87 -8.65
CA SER A 124 14.25 6.30 -9.04
C SER A 124 13.86 7.24 -7.90
N ILE A 125 13.12 6.77 -6.88
CA ILE A 125 12.69 7.58 -5.74
C ILE A 125 13.55 7.36 -4.48
N ARG A 126 14.61 6.56 -4.58
CA ARG A 126 15.50 6.27 -3.44
C ARG A 126 15.95 7.53 -2.72
N LEU A 127 16.48 8.50 -3.47
CA LEU A 127 17.01 9.72 -2.88
C LEU A 127 15.94 10.55 -2.16
N ASP A 128 14.72 10.57 -2.68
CA ASP A 128 13.59 11.26 -2.03
C ASP A 128 13.29 10.65 -0.66
N LEU A 129 13.33 9.31 -0.58
CA LEU A 129 13.07 8.57 0.66
C LEU A 129 14.19 8.76 1.68
N GLU A 130 15.44 8.69 1.24
CA GLU A 130 16.61 8.94 2.10
C GLU A 130 16.60 10.39 2.64
N ASN A 131 16.28 11.37 1.80
CA ASN A 131 16.14 12.78 2.21
C ASN A 131 14.99 12.99 3.20
N ALA A 132 13.96 12.16 3.15
CA ALA A 132 12.85 12.17 4.10
C ALA A 132 13.14 11.40 5.41
N GLY A 133 14.36 10.86 5.55
CA GLY A 133 14.82 10.19 6.77
C GLY A 133 14.63 8.67 6.80
N ALA A 134 14.34 8.05 5.66
CA ALA A 134 14.29 6.59 5.54
C ALA A 134 15.69 5.99 5.36
N ILE A 135 15.81 4.70 5.65
CA ILE A 135 16.99 3.88 5.36
C ILE A 135 16.63 2.96 4.20
N TRP A 136 17.13 3.26 3.02
CA TRP A 136 16.79 2.51 1.82
C TRP A 136 17.65 1.25 1.68
N VAL A 137 17.02 0.12 1.34
CA VAL A 137 17.67 -1.18 1.10
C VAL A 137 17.26 -1.72 -0.27
N ASP A 138 18.18 -2.42 -0.96
CA ASP A 138 17.89 -3.05 -2.24
C ASP A 138 17.53 -4.52 -2.05
N GLU A 139 16.27 -4.77 -1.75
CA GLU A 139 15.71 -6.11 -1.52
C GLU A 139 14.41 -6.28 -2.29
N ALA A 140 14.07 -7.50 -2.70
CA ALA A 140 12.81 -7.80 -3.36
C ALA A 140 11.59 -7.50 -2.46
N VAL A 141 11.75 -7.73 -1.16
CA VAL A 141 10.79 -7.36 -0.13
C VAL A 141 11.54 -7.07 1.17
N HIS A 142 11.13 -6.02 1.85
CA HIS A 142 11.64 -5.68 3.19
C HIS A 142 10.50 -5.45 4.16
N THR A 143 10.61 -6.02 5.37
CA THR A 143 9.64 -5.82 6.45
C THR A 143 10.32 -5.11 7.62
N CYS A 144 9.77 -3.97 8.03
CA CYS A 144 10.33 -3.12 9.08
C CYS A 144 9.29 -2.85 10.16
N ASN A 145 9.64 -3.19 11.41
CA ASN A 145 8.79 -3.00 12.59
C ASN A 145 9.18 -1.77 13.44
N ALA A 146 10.09 -0.93 12.96
CA ALA A 146 10.50 0.26 13.68
C ALA A 146 9.30 1.21 13.90
N GLY A 147 9.25 1.89 15.05
CA GLY A 147 8.18 2.83 15.36
C GLY A 147 6.86 2.19 15.77
N GLY A 148 6.84 0.89 16.09
CA GLY A 148 5.68 0.21 16.67
C GLY A 148 4.59 -0.22 15.66
N TRP A 149 4.88 -0.22 14.35
CA TRP A 149 3.98 -0.69 13.30
C TRP A 149 4.77 -1.33 12.16
N THR A 150 4.17 -2.28 11.46
CA THR A 150 4.82 -3.03 10.38
C THR A 150 4.68 -2.32 9.04
N LEU A 151 5.81 -2.07 8.37
CA LEU A 151 5.89 -1.65 6.97
C LEU A 151 6.46 -2.80 6.14
N ILE A 152 5.73 -3.21 5.09
CA ILE A 152 6.19 -4.16 4.08
C ILE A 152 6.42 -3.38 2.79
N SER A 153 7.58 -3.52 2.15
CA SER A 153 7.90 -2.78 0.93
C SER A 153 8.55 -3.66 -0.13
N SER A 154 8.29 -3.35 -1.41
CA SER A 154 8.85 -4.00 -2.60
C SER A 154 9.17 -2.97 -3.70
N ARG A 155 9.94 -3.37 -4.73
CA ARG A 155 10.52 -2.43 -5.71
C ARG A 155 9.69 -2.23 -6.97
N ASN A 156 9.13 -3.33 -7.52
CA ASN A 156 8.53 -3.35 -8.85
C ASN A 156 7.66 -4.63 -9.03
N PRO A 157 6.93 -4.78 -10.17
CA PRO A 157 6.08 -5.95 -10.39
C PRO A 157 6.81 -7.32 -10.36
N GLU A 158 8.09 -7.38 -10.65
CA GLU A 158 8.86 -8.64 -10.56
C GLU A 158 8.96 -9.17 -9.13
N ASP A 159 8.83 -8.31 -8.15
CA ASP A 159 8.88 -8.64 -6.72
C ASP A 159 7.53 -9.10 -6.15
N LEU A 160 6.44 -9.06 -6.93
CA LEU A 160 5.08 -9.38 -6.46
C LEU A 160 4.96 -10.74 -5.76
N PRO A 161 5.60 -11.83 -6.21
CA PRO A 161 5.55 -13.08 -5.47
C PRO A 161 6.07 -12.96 -4.03
N ALA A 162 7.21 -12.29 -3.82
CA ALA A 162 7.79 -12.08 -2.49
C ALA A 162 6.92 -11.11 -1.65
N PHE A 163 6.42 -10.04 -2.27
CA PHE A 163 5.53 -9.06 -1.65
C PHE A 163 4.25 -9.72 -1.13
N ASN A 164 3.58 -10.52 -1.96
CA ASN A 164 2.35 -11.21 -1.60
C ASN A 164 2.56 -12.21 -0.45
N GLN A 165 3.67 -12.94 -0.44
CA GLN A 165 3.99 -13.87 0.63
C GLN A 165 4.27 -13.16 1.95
N ALA A 166 4.95 -12.02 1.93
CA ALA A 166 5.20 -11.22 3.13
C ALA A 166 3.90 -10.67 3.72
N ILE A 167 2.97 -10.19 2.88
CA ILE A 167 1.64 -9.75 3.31
C ILE A 167 0.85 -10.89 3.95
N LEU A 168 0.80 -12.06 3.31
CA LEU A 168 0.10 -13.23 3.85
C LEU A 168 0.65 -13.64 5.20
N LYS A 169 1.98 -13.70 5.33
CA LYS A 169 2.65 -14.02 6.60
C LYS A 169 2.30 -13.05 7.72
N GLU A 170 2.25 -11.75 7.41
CA GLU A 170 1.88 -10.72 8.40
C GLU A 170 0.44 -10.90 8.87
N LEU A 171 -0.49 -11.15 7.95
CA LEU A 171 -1.90 -11.41 8.28
C LEU A 171 -2.06 -12.66 9.15
N GLU A 172 -1.37 -13.76 8.82
CA GLU A 172 -1.40 -15.00 9.60
C GLU A 172 -0.85 -14.80 11.03
N SER A 173 0.21 -14.00 11.18
CA SER A 173 0.82 -13.70 12.47
C SER A 173 -0.14 -12.90 13.38
N ASN A 174 -0.92 -11.99 12.81
CA ASN A 174 -1.87 -11.17 13.54
C ASN A 174 -3.17 -11.93 13.90
N SER A 175 -3.46 -13.05 13.22
CA SER A 175 -4.63 -13.90 13.51
C SER A 175 -4.42 -14.82 14.71
N SER A 176 -3.18 -14.98 15.18
CA SER A 176 -2.78 -15.95 16.22
C SER A 176 -2.72 -15.34 17.63
N VAL A 177 -3.21 -14.11 17.80
CA VAL A 177 -3.23 -13.38 19.10
C VAL A 177 -4.64 -13.28 19.66
#